data_51b3b1b2cc8803162bf749fcb61ec9a9
#
_entry.id   51b3b1b2cc8803162bf749fcb61ec9a9
#
_cell.length_a   1.000
_cell.length_b   1.000
_cell.length_c   1.000
_cell.angle_alpha   90.00
_cell.angle_beta   90.00
_cell.angle_gamma   90.00
#
_symmetry.space_group_name_H-M   'P 1'
#
loop_
_entity.id
_entity.type
_entity.pdbx_description
1 polymer ?
#
loop_
_entity_poly.entity_id
_entity_poly.type
_entity_poly.pdbx_seq_one_letter_code
_entity_poly.pdbx_strand_id
1 'polypeptide(L)'
;MKKIAFILIVVLFAGCQSKPNLSANKERYEYQMLSPLDTNTLPNIPQNGGSGVLVREALNGDLIWQIARYPLVWQDFSAESIEQMMQAIYFFTHHYYVGIPCAYWSQKPNGDSLLVSGQVYLPKNRKLNGIMIANHYMMTSNPEVPTNMTAMETIFLMKDYAIIMPDYVGYGLSRDETHPFLHWRNAAHTAVDLLYCMPDLLDYYGYEYPKDVVIEGYSQGASVALGVARLLEETNSEWNIRKLYAGAGPYNPALSYDYCVAHDVVGIPSLIPLLIIGMNDAYDLNLNMEDVFLEPLLSNYEEWVCSKSYPMKEIDQLMGSYRMSELMKTPWMNRDDSTTRLLYNVLLDNSNVGYDLQSPAYFIHSLDDELVPLYNTLILMENMPDNSQIEYDFQHYGTHMETSIAFLKAVFQDL
;
A
#
# COMPACT_ATOMS: atom_id res chain seq x y z
N MET A 1 -21.03 5.36 21.87
CA MET A 1 -20.09 5.70 22.96
C MET A 1 -18.64 5.26 22.69
N LYS A 2 -18.37 4.16 21.95
CA LYS A 2 -16.98 3.72 21.65
C LYS A 2 -16.30 4.55 20.55
N LYS A 3 -17.05 5.15 19.59
CA LYS A 3 -16.53 6.10 18.58
C LYS A 3 -15.97 7.39 19.19
N ILE A 4 -16.44 7.78 20.37
CA ILE A 4 -16.02 9.01 21.08
C ILE A 4 -14.66 8.85 21.76
N ALA A 5 -14.27 7.64 22.17
CA ALA A 5 -13.01 7.43 22.90
C ALA A 5 -11.75 7.60 22.01
N PHE A 6 -11.81 7.26 20.73
CA PHE A 6 -10.70 7.46 19.81
C PHE A 6 -10.55 8.95 19.44
N ILE A 7 -11.67 9.65 19.27
CA ILE A 7 -11.70 11.10 19.06
C ILE A 7 -11.18 11.84 20.31
N LEU A 8 -11.46 11.35 21.53
CA LEU A 8 -11.01 12.00 22.77
C LEU A 8 -9.48 11.95 22.97
N ILE A 9 -8.80 10.92 22.49
CA ILE A 9 -7.33 10.85 22.56
C ILE A 9 -6.70 11.89 21.65
N VAL A 10 -7.31 12.17 20.48
CA VAL A 10 -6.84 13.20 19.55
C VAL A 10 -7.22 14.63 20.02
N VAL A 11 -8.38 14.80 20.63
CA VAL A 11 -8.91 16.11 21.06
C VAL A 11 -8.28 16.60 22.37
N LEU A 12 -7.82 15.73 23.27
CA LEU A 12 -7.17 16.13 24.53
C LEU A 12 -5.83 16.86 24.34
N PHE A 13 -5.24 16.83 23.14
CA PHE A 13 -4.02 17.58 22.81
C PHE A 13 -4.26 18.89 22.03
N ALA A 14 -5.50 19.20 21.63
CA ALA A 14 -5.83 20.37 20.80
C ALA A 14 -6.10 21.68 21.58
N GLY A 15 -5.95 21.69 22.89
CA GLY A 15 -6.21 22.86 23.71
C GLY A 15 -5.00 23.76 23.90
N CYS A 16 -4.69 24.59 22.95
CA CYS A 16 -4.01 25.90 22.99
C CYS A 16 -3.14 26.12 21.76
N GLN A 17 -3.67 26.73 20.71
CA GLN A 17 -2.99 27.78 19.94
C GLN A 17 -3.85 28.31 18.78
N SER A 18 -3.56 29.56 18.36
CA SER A 18 -4.26 30.31 17.34
C SER A 18 -4.38 29.57 16.00
N LYS A 19 -5.60 29.57 15.43
CA LYS A 19 -5.93 28.94 14.14
C LYS A 19 -5.02 29.46 13.03
N PRO A 20 -4.31 28.59 12.28
CA PRO A 20 -3.68 29.02 11.05
C PRO A 20 -4.74 29.40 10.01
N ASN A 21 -4.51 30.44 9.24
CA ASN A 21 -5.42 30.91 8.22
C ASN A 21 -5.26 30.04 6.96
N LEU A 22 -6.10 29.01 6.83
CA LEU A 22 -6.07 28.01 5.76
C LEU A 22 -6.47 28.55 4.38
N SER A 23 -7.14 29.73 4.32
CA SER A 23 -7.62 30.30 3.05
C SER A 23 -6.53 30.96 2.21
N ALA A 24 -5.42 31.35 2.82
CA ALA A 24 -4.35 32.11 2.13
C ALA A 24 -3.38 31.21 1.31
N ASN A 25 -3.46 29.90 1.46
CA ASN A 25 -2.50 28.98 0.85
C ASN A 25 -3.06 28.13 -0.30
N LYS A 26 -4.33 28.30 -0.67
CA LYS A 26 -5.00 27.47 -1.68
C LYS A 26 -4.37 27.56 -3.08
N GLU A 27 -3.69 28.66 -3.42
CA GLU A 27 -3.01 28.88 -4.70
C GLU A 27 -1.55 28.39 -4.75
N ARG A 28 -0.98 27.94 -3.63
CA ARG A 28 0.41 27.44 -3.57
C ARG A 28 0.57 25.96 -3.84
N TYR A 29 -0.52 25.22 -3.98
CA TYR A 29 -0.53 23.77 -4.07
C TYR A 29 -0.82 23.25 -5.47
N GLU A 30 -0.48 23.98 -6.50
CA GLU A 30 -0.19 23.37 -7.79
C GLU A 30 1.08 22.54 -7.62
N TYR A 31 0.93 21.24 -7.83
CA TYR A 31 1.94 20.20 -7.78
C TYR A 31 3.34 20.70 -8.16
N GLN A 32 4.16 21.02 -7.20
CA GLN A 32 5.58 20.85 -7.42
C GLN A 32 5.84 19.32 -7.36
N MET A 33 5.70 18.66 -8.51
CA MET A 33 6.41 17.41 -8.71
C MET A 33 7.82 17.64 -8.17
N LEU A 34 8.27 16.78 -7.26
CA LEU A 34 9.68 16.71 -6.92
C LEU A 34 10.40 16.70 -8.26
N SER A 35 11.20 17.73 -8.55
CA SER A 35 12.02 17.74 -9.76
C SER A 35 12.71 16.38 -9.83
N PRO A 36 12.81 15.73 -11.00
CA PRO A 36 13.45 14.44 -11.11
C PRO A 36 14.72 14.48 -10.27
N LEU A 37 14.89 13.54 -9.34
CA LEU A 37 16.09 13.44 -8.54
C LEU A 37 17.26 13.49 -9.51
N ASP A 38 18.13 14.49 -9.39
CA ASP A 38 19.30 14.60 -10.24
C ASP A 38 20.19 13.42 -9.91
N THR A 39 20.13 12.38 -10.73
CA THR A 39 20.90 11.15 -10.56
C THR A 39 22.42 11.40 -10.58
N ASN A 40 22.86 12.59 -11.01
CA ASN A 40 24.28 13.00 -10.98
C ASN A 40 24.75 13.48 -9.59
N THR A 41 23.83 13.69 -8.65
CA THR A 41 24.16 14.08 -7.28
C THR A 41 24.16 12.91 -6.29
N LEU A 42 23.95 11.68 -6.78
CA LEU A 42 24.04 10.48 -5.95
C LEU A 42 25.46 10.32 -5.41
N PRO A 43 25.66 10.20 -4.09
CA PRO A 43 26.98 9.83 -3.58
C PRO A 43 27.41 8.49 -4.19
N ASN A 44 28.71 8.32 -4.46
CA ASN A 44 29.26 7.06 -4.97
C ASN A 44 28.89 5.91 -4.00
N ILE A 45 27.90 5.15 -4.38
CA ILE A 45 27.40 4.03 -3.59
C ILE A 45 28.34 2.85 -3.82
N PRO A 46 28.87 2.20 -2.76
CA PRO A 46 29.69 1.01 -2.93
C PRO A 46 28.88 -0.10 -3.62
N GLN A 47 29.39 -0.61 -4.74
CA GLN A 47 28.74 -1.67 -5.53
C GLN A 47 28.87 -3.08 -4.88
N ASN A 48 28.86 -3.19 -3.59
CA ASN A 48 28.96 -4.47 -2.90
C ASN A 48 27.59 -4.89 -2.32
N GLY A 49 26.62 -5.15 -3.18
CA GLY A 49 25.39 -5.86 -2.81
C GLY A 49 24.45 -5.14 -1.83
N GLY A 50 24.75 -3.90 -1.48
CA GLY A 50 23.88 -3.05 -0.67
C GLY A 50 23.13 -2.05 -1.54
N SER A 51 21.85 -1.92 -1.32
CA SER A 51 21.02 -0.91 -1.97
C SER A 51 21.49 0.48 -1.53
N GLY A 52 21.82 1.34 -2.48
CA GLY A 52 22.18 2.72 -2.14
C GLY A 52 20.93 3.54 -1.80
N VAL A 53 21.02 4.35 -0.75
CA VAL A 53 19.95 5.24 -0.33
C VAL A 53 20.27 6.68 -0.70
N LEU A 54 19.40 7.32 -1.45
CA LEU A 54 19.41 8.77 -1.60
C LEU A 54 18.46 9.37 -0.58
N VAL A 55 19.02 10.11 0.38
CA VAL A 55 18.23 10.76 1.43
C VAL A 55 17.98 12.22 1.06
N ARG A 56 16.73 12.61 1.04
CA ARG A 56 16.31 14.01 0.95
C ARG A 56 15.40 14.32 2.12
N GLU A 57 15.73 15.33 2.93
CA GLU A 57 14.78 15.84 3.93
C GLU A 57 13.50 16.29 3.23
N ALA A 58 12.38 15.71 3.63
CA ALA A 58 11.08 16.17 3.17
C ALA A 58 10.90 17.63 3.62
N LEU A 59 10.84 18.54 2.68
CA LEU A 59 10.53 19.93 2.96
C LEU A 59 9.12 20.00 3.53
N ASN A 60 9.07 20.47 4.75
CA ASN A 60 7.89 20.79 5.53
C ASN A 60 6.76 21.31 4.67
N GLY A 61 5.61 20.69 4.75
CA GLY A 61 4.56 21.57 4.49
C GLY A 61 3.17 21.06 4.21
N ASP A 62 2.85 19.86 3.78
CA ASP A 62 1.50 19.67 3.26
C ASP A 62 0.78 18.39 3.65
N LEU A 63 1.15 17.88 4.82
CA LEU A 63 0.55 16.71 5.43
C LEU A 63 -0.99 16.79 5.50
N ILE A 64 -1.51 17.95 5.89
CA ILE A 64 -2.94 18.16 6.12
C ILE A 64 -3.75 17.99 4.84
N TRP A 65 -3.29 18.54 3.72
CA TRP A 65 -4.00 18.47 2.45
C TRP A 65 -3.90 17.09 1.81
N GLN A 66 -2.83 16.37 2.08
CA GLN A 66 -2.61 15.03 1.55
C GLN A 66 -3.58 14.03 2.17
N ILE A 67 -3.76 14.06 3.49
CA ILE A 67 -4.72 13.19 4.18
C ILE A 67 -6.19 13.58 3.86
N ALA A 68 -6.48 14.87 3.70
CA ALA A 68 -7.83 15.34 3.35
C ALA A 68 -8.31 14.83 1.97
N ARG A 69 -7.41 14.31 1.14
CA ARG A 69 -7.75 13.69 -0.15
C ARG A 69 -8.20 12.23 -0.06
N TYR A 70 -8.24 11.62 1.14
CA TYR A 70 -8.84 10.30 1.35
C TYR A 70 -10.37 10.41 1.52
N PRO A 71 -11.16 10.61 0.45
CA PRO A 71 -12.60 10.83 0.59
C PRO A 71 -13.34 9.60 1.12
N LEU A 72 -12.80 8.41 0.92
CA LEU A 72 -13.44 7.15 1.33
C LEU A 72 -13.37 6.92 2.84
N VAL A 73 -12.29 7.34 3.51
CA VAL A 73 -12.13 7.19 4.96
C VAL A 73 -12.98 8.21 5.74
N TRP A 74 -13.34 9.33 5.10
CA TRP A 74 -13.94 10.48 5.77
C TRP A 74 -15.42 10.70 5.46
N GLN A 75 -16.07 9.82 4.70
CA GLN A 75 -17.48 10.00 4.29
C GLN A 75 -18.43 10.22 5.48
N ASP A 76 -18.12 9.63 6.63
CA ASP A 76 -18.94 9.68 7.83
C ASP A 76 -18.54 10.78 8.84
N PHE A 77 -17.54 11.59 8.53
CA PHE A 77 -17.05 12.64 9.40
C PHE A 77 -17.44 14.03 8.89
N SER A 78 -17.79 14.92 9.82
CA SER A 78 -18.00 16.33 9.43
C SER A 78 -16.68 16.97 9.00
N ALA A 79 -16.76 17.97 8.10
CA ALA A 79 -15.58 18.71 7.64
C ALA A 79 -14.79 19.32 8.82
N GLU A 80 -15.49 19.76 9.87
CA GLU A 80 -14.87 20.30 11.10
C GLU A 80 -14.11 19.21 11.89
N SER A 81 -14.67 18.01 11.98
CA SER A 81 -14.01 16.89 12.66
C SER A 81 -12.75 16.43 11.92
N ILE A 82 -12.80 16.44 10.58
CA ILE A 82 -11.66 16.14 9.72
C ILE A 82 -10.58 17.20 9.94
N GLU A 83 -10.92 18.47 9.90
CA GLU A 83 -9.97 19.57 10.09
C GLU A 83 -9.28 19.50 11.45
N GLN A 84 -10.02 19.26 12.53
CA GLN A 84 -9.48 19.15 13.88
C GLN A 84 -8.51 17.97 14.00
N MET A 85 -8.86 16.83 13.46
CA MET A 85 -8.01 15.62 13.47
C MET A 85 -6.74 15.86 12.65
N MET A 86 -6.85 16.50 11.50
CA MET A 86 -5.75 16.84 10.63
C MET A 86 -4.77 17.81 11.29
N GLN A 87 -5.29 18.83 12.00
CA GLN A 87 -4.45 19.77 12.75
C GLN A 87 -3.69 19.07 13.88
N ALA A 88 -4.30 18.09 14.54
CA ALA A 88 -3.65 17.32 15.58
C ALA A 88 -2.54 16.43 15.02
N ILE A 89 -2.80 15.72 13.91
CA ILE A 89 -1.80 14.89 13.24
C ILE A 89 -0.63 15.76 12.75
N TYR A 90 -0.92 16.90 12.11
CA TYR A 90 0.11 17.84 11.65
C TYR A 90 0.99 18.36 12.80
N PHE A 91 0.37 18.83 13.88
CA PHE A 91 1.10 19.31 15.05
C PHE A 91 2.03 18.22 15.59
N PHE A 92 1.51 17.01 15.69
CA PHE A 92 2.25 15.87 16.24
C PHE A 92 3.42 15.46 15.32
N THR A 93 3.15 15.27 14.02
CA THR A 93 4.17 14.84 13.07
C THR A 93 5.25 15.89 12.85
N HIS A 94 4.89 17.16 12.73
CA HIS A 94 5.87 18.24 12.47
C HIS A 94 6.88 18.45 13.60
N HIS A 95 6.47 18.25 14.86
CA HIS A 95 7.34 18.49 16.02
C HIS A 95 8.18 17.28 16.42
N TYR A 96 7.72 16.06 16.11
CA TYR A 96 8.31 14.86 16.69
C TYR A 96 8.91 13.89 15.69
N TYR A 97 8.71 14.08 14.39
CA TYR A 97 9.15 13.14 13.38
C TYR A 97 9.85 13.83 12.20
N VAL A 98 10.63 13.04 11.46
CA VAL A 98 11.19 13.42 10.18
C VAL A 98 10.74 12.42 9.13
N GLY A 99 10.25 12.93 7.99
CA GLY A 99 9.94 12.13 6.81
C GLY A 99 11.07 12.26 5.80
N ILE A 100 11.54 11.14 5.28
CA ILE A 100 12.72 11.03 4.43
C ILE A 100 12.31 10.25 3.18
N PRO A 101 12.11 10.91 2.02
CA PRO A 101 11.94 10.19 0.76
C PRO A 101 13.28 9.56 0.36
N CYS A 102 13.24 8.28 0.03
CA CYS A 102 14.41 7.48 -0.31
C CYS A 102 14.32 6.99 -1.75
N ALA A 103 15.47 6.97 -2.43
CA ALA A 103 15.66 6.25 -3.69
C ALA A 103 16.59 5.06 -3.44
N TYR A 104 16.23 3.90 -3.95
CA TYR A 104 17.00 2.67 -3.76
C TYR A 104 16.83 1.71 -4.93
N TRP A 105 17.79 0.79 -5.06
CA TRP A 105 17.73 -0.23 -6.08
C TRP A 105 16.84 -1.39 -5.66
N SER A 106 15.97 -1.80 -6.59
CA SER A 106 15.13 -2.98 -6.51
C SER A 106 15.08 -3.66 -7.88
N GLN A 107 14.04 -4.41 -8.18
CA GLN A 107 13.93 -5.16 -9.43
C GLN A 107 12.54 -5.09 -10.03
N LYS A 108 12.49 -5.21 -11.37
CA LYS A 108 11.26 -5.45 -12.14
C LYS A 108 10.75 -6.88 -11.90
N PRO A 109 9.52 -7.22 -12.33
CA PRO A 109 9.02 -8.60 -12.26
C PRO A 109 9.93 -9.63 -12.95
N ASN A 110 10.61 -9.25 -14.03
CA ASN A 110 11.56 -10.10 -14.77
C ASN A 110 12.96 -10.21 -14.12
N GLY A 111 13.20 -9.53 -13.00
CA GLY A 111 14.47 -9.52 -12.27
C GLY A 111 15.46 -8.44 -12.69
N ASP A 112 15.16 -7.63 -13.70
CA ASP A 112 16.03 -6.52 -14.09
C ASP A 112 16.09 -5.46 -13.00
N SER A 113 17.30 -4.93 -12.75
CA SER A 113 17.50 -3.88 -11.75
C SER A 113 16.76 -2.61 -12.12
N LEU A 114 16.11 -2.00 -11.12
CA LEU A 114 15.33 -0.78 -11.27
C LEU A 114 15.54 0.15 -10.08
N LEU A 115 15.70 1.44 -10.34
CA LEU A 115 15.70 2.46 -9.29
C LEU A 115 14.25 2.79 -8.91
N VAL A 116 13.90 2.58 -7.65
CA VAL A 116 12.57 2.81 -7.10
C VAL A 116 12.62 3.81 -5.95
N SER A 117 11.48 4.20 -5.43
CA SER A 117 11.37 5.10 -4.29
C SER A 117 10.48 4.56 -3.18
N GLY A 118 10.61 5.16 -2.02
CA GLY A 118 9.78 4.91 -0.86
C GLY A 118 9.99 5.98 0.20
N GLN A 119 9.15 5.99 1.20
CA GLN A 119 9.16 6.96 2.29
C GLN A 119 9.62 6.28 3.58
N VAL A 120 10.52 6.95 4.30
CA VAL A 120 10.92 6.57 5.66
C VAL A 120 10.49 7.65 6.64
N TYR A 121 9.95 7.25 7.78
CA TYR A 121 9.66 8.15 8.89
C TYR A 121 10.45 7.72 10.13
N LEU A 122 11.13 8.69 10.76
CA LEU A 122 11.89 8.47 12.00
C LEU A 122 11.36 9.35 13.13
N PRO A 123 11.09 8.81 14.33
CA PRO A 123 10.76 9.62 15.51
C PRO A 123 12.00 10.37 16.00
N LYS A 124 11.90 11.70 16.19
CA LYS A 124 13.05 12.54 16.59
C LYS A 124 13.51 12.26 18.01
N ASN A 125 14.82 12.06 18.21
CA ASN A 125 15.44 11.94 19.54
C ASN A 125 14.85 10.82 20.42
N ARG A 126 14.43 9.70 19.83
CA ARG A 126 13.87 8.57 20.51
C ARG A 126 14.66 7.30 20.23
N LYS A 127 14.65 6.38 21.18
CA LYS A 127 15.12 5.02 20.92
C LYS A 127 14.03 4.28 20.15
N LEU A 128 14.42 3.58 19.08
CA LEU A 128 13.48 2.81 18.28
C LEU A 128 13.11 1.49 18.96
N ASN A 129 11.84 1.17 18.96
CA ASN A 129 11.33 -0.13 19.39
C ASN A 129 11.47 -1.21 18.30
N GLY A 130 11.63 -0.78 17.05
CA GLY A 130 11.77 -1.64 15.88
C GLY A 130 11.59 -0.84 14.59
N ILE A 131 11.54 -1.56 13.48
CA ILE A 131 11.17 -1.02 12.18
C ILE A 131 9.81 -1.59 11.79
N MET A 132 8.88 -0.74 11.38
CA MET A 132 7.62 -1.16 10.78
C MET A 132 7.71 -1.06 9.27
N ILE A 133 7.41 -2.16 8.60
CA ILE A 133 7.27 -2.23 7.15
C ILE A 133 5.78 -2.08 6.86
N ALA A 134 5.37 -0.90 6.42
CA ALA A 134 3.99 -0.60 6.12
C ALA A 134 3.73 -0.73 4.61
N ASN A 135 2.89 -1.69 4.26
CA ASN A 135 2.58 -2.03 2.88
C ASN A 135 1.23 -1.43 2.51
N HIS A 136 1.26 -0.44 1.61
CA HIS A 136 0.07 0.32 1.27
C HIS A 136 -0.94 -0.50 0.44
N TYR A 137 -2.21 -0.10 0.53
CA TYR A 137 -3.31 -0.61 -0.29
C TYR A 137 -3.19 -0.14 -1.75
N MET A 138 -4.15 -0.55 -2.59
CA MET A 138 -4.21 -0.17 -4.00
C MET A 138 -4.22 1.35 -4.19
N MET A 139 -3.34 1.82 -5.06
CA MET A 139 -3.27 3.19 -5.54
C MET A 139 -3.30 3.18 -7.08
N THR A 140 -3.84 4.22 -7.69
CA THR A 140 -3.89 4.34 -9.15
C THR A 140 -3.17 5.58 -9.66
N SER A 141 -2.83 6.50 -8.76
CA SER A 141 -2.18 7.74 -9.14
C SER A 141 -0.88 8.00 -8.38
N ASN A 142 0.07 8.62 -9.06
CA ASN A 142 1.37 8.99 -8.50
C ASN A 142 1.29 9.98 -7.32
N PRO A 143 0.33 10.94 -7.28
CA PRO A 143 0.14 11.79 -6.11
C PRO A 143 -0.21 11.07 -4.81
N GLU A 144 -0.74 9.83 -4.88
CA GLU A 144 -1.21 9.07 -3.72
C GLU A 144 -0.12 8.22 -3.04
N VAL A 145 1.05 8.05 -3.68
CA VAL A 145 2.10 7.17 -3.17
C VAL A 145 2.82 7.72 -1.94
N PRO A 146 3.42 6.86 -1.11
CA PRO A 146 4.05 7.25 0.16
C PRO A 146 5.06 8.40 0.08
N THR A 147 5.85 8.50 -0.99
CA THR A 147 6.79 9.62 -1.18
C THR A 147 6.10 10.96 -1.47
N ASN A 148 4.87 10.94 -1.94
CA ASN A 148 4.10 12.14 -2.29
C ASN A 148 3.01 12.47 -1.28
N MET A 149 2.58 11.50 -0.48
CA MET A 149 1.49 11.66 0.47
C MET A 149 1.82 10.99 1.80
N THR A 150 1.38 11.58 2.90
CA THR A 150 1.52 10.96 4.21
C THR A 150 0.39 9.96 4.45
N ALA A 151 0.76 8.76 4.76
CA ALA A 151 -0.16 7.67 5.02
C ALA A 151 -0.68 7.66 6.47
N MET A 152 -1.81 6.97 6.69
CA MET A 152 -2.41 6.84 8.03
C MET A 152 -1.53 6.02 8.99
N GLU A 153 -0.70 5.13 8.46
CA GLU A 153 0.24 4.28 9.16
C GLU A 153 1.28 5.09 9.97
N THR A 154 1.46 6.38 9.63
CA THR A 154 2.29 7.28 10.44
C THR A 154 1.83 7.42 11.89
N ILE A 155 0.62 7.00 12.25
CA ILE A 155 0.16 6.91 13.63
C ILE A 155 1.05 5.98 14.48
N PHE A 156 1.67 4.96 13.88
CA PHE A 156 2.54 4.02 14.58
C PHE A 156 3.88 4.63 15.04
N LEU A 157 4.24 5.82 14.53
CA LEU A 157 5.35 6.61 15.07
C LEU A 157 5.18 6.94 16.56
N MET A 158 3.91 6.99 17.04
CA MET A 158 3.62 7.15 18.46
C MET A 158 4.08 5.98 19.33
N LYS A 159 4.41 4.85 18.72
CA LYS A 159 4.93 3.65 19.35
C LYS A 159 6.45 3.52 19.20
N ASP A 160 7.12 4.61 18.80
CA ASP A 160 8.56 4.70 18.63
C ASP A 160 9.14 3.68 17.61
N TYR A 161 8.38 3.33 16.56
CA TYR A 161 8.88 2.58 15.40
C TYR A 161 9.41 3.53 14.33
N ALA A 162 10.51 3.15 13.68
CA ALA A 162 10.79 3.69 12.36
C ALA A 162 9.80 3.07 11.37
N ILE A 163 9.23 3.84 10.44
CA ILE A 163 8.27 3.32 9.46
C ILE A 163 8.89 3.43 8.09
N ILE A 164 8.85 2.36 7.32
CA ILE A 164 9.24 2.32 5.92
C ILE A 164 8.06 1.95 5.04
N MET A 165 7.89 2.68 3.93
CA MET A 165 6.78 2.54 3.01
C MET A 165 7.29 2.63 1.58
N PRO A 166 7.39 1.51 0.83
CA PRO A 166 7.77 1.54 -0.59
C PRO A 166 6.66 2.15 -1.43
N ASP A 167 7.01 2.81 -2.54
CA ASP A 167 6.03 3.28 -3.53
C ASP A 167 5.54 2.15 -4.46
N TYR A 168 6.21 1.00 -4.47
CA TYR A 168 6.13 -0.11 -5.42
C TYR A 168 6.59 0.27 -6.85
N VAL A 169 6.92 -0.76 -7.65
CA VAL A 169 7.23 -0.59 -9.07
C VAL A 169 6.05 0.02 -9.80
N GLY A 170 6.34 0.95 -10.70
CA GLY A 170 5.34 1.66 -11.48
C GLY A 170 4.89 2.98 -10.84
N TYR A 171 5.42 3.34 -9.67
CA TYR A 171 5.13 4.60 -9.00
C TYR A 171 6.41 5.31 -8.54
N GLY A 172 6.27 6.55 -8.08
CA GLY A 172 7.38 7.37 -7.60
C GLY A 172 8.46 7.53 -8.67
N LEU A 173 9.70 7.13 -8.38
CA LEU A 173 10.80 7.18 -9.35
C LEU A 173 10.64 6.22 -10.52
N SER A 174 9.92 5.12 -10.35
CA SER A 174 9.69 4.14 -11.40
C SER A 174 8.35 4.34 -12.13
N ARG A 175 7.77 5.51 -12.07
CA ARG A 175 6.44 5.82 -12.63
C ARG A 175 6.29 5.56 -14.14
N ASP A 176 7.40 5.49 -14.86
CA ASP A 176 7.39 5.21 -16.29
C ASP A 176 7.27 3.70 -16.60
N GLU A 177 7.40 2.86 -15.56
CA GLU A 177 7.16 1.42 -15.65
C GLU A 177 5.69 1.10 -15.39
N THR A 178 5.19 -0.03 -15.87
CA THR A 178 3.86 -0.52 -15.53
C THR A 178 3.82 -0.99 -14.08
N HIS A 179 2.76 -0.66 -13.33
CA HIS A 179 2.57 -1.21 -11.99
C HIS A 179 2.08 -2.66 -12.07
N PRO A 180 2.84 -3.66 -11.57
CA PRO A 180 2.45 -5.06 -11.58
C PRO A 180 1.47 -5.36 -10.43
N PHE A 181 0.24 -4.85 -10.55
CA PHE A 181 -0.78 -4.94 -9.51
C PHE A 181 -1.07 -6.39 -9.14
N LEU A 182 -1.09 -6.68 -7.83
CA LEU A 182 -1.21 -8.02 -7.23
C LEU A 182 -0.07 -9.00 -7.56
N HIS A 183 1.03 -8.55 -8.14
CA HIS A 183 2.26 -9.32 -8.21
C HIS A 183 3.00 -9.20 -6.87
N TRP A 184 2.53 -9.93 -5.86
CA TRP A 184 2.99 -9.77 -4.48
C TRP A 184 4.52 -9.89 -4.31
N ARG A 185 5.15 -10.80 -5.06
CA ARG A 185 6.60 -11.04 -4.97
C ARG A 185 7.40 -9.80 -5.36
N ASN A 186 7.01 -9.13 -6.43
CA ASN A 186 7.69 -7.90 -6.87
C ASN A 186 7.48 -6.76 -5.86
N ALA A 187 6.25 -6.55 -5.40
CA ALA A 187 5.96 -5.52 -4.39
C ALA A 187 6.69 -5.82 -3.06
N ALA A 188 6.73 -7.07 -2.63
CA ALA A 188 7.47 -7.47 -1.42
C ALA A 188 8.99 -7.25 -1.56
N HIS A 189 9.57 -7.46 -2.75
CA HIS A 189 10.98 -7.13 -3.00
C HIS A 189 11.25 -5.66 -2.78
N THR A 190 10.40 -4.75 -3.27
CA THR A 190 10.61 -3.31 -3.03
C THR A 190 10.62 -2.95 -1.54
N ALA A 191 9.78 -3.61 -0.73
CA ALA A 191 9.73 -3.40 0.70
C ALA A 191 10.97 -3.95 1.43
N VAL A 192 11.40 -5.15 1.05
CA VAL A 192 12.59 -5.80 1.61
C VAL A 192 13.86 -5.04 1.22
N ASP A 193 13.97 -4.57 -0.03
CA ASP A 193 15.12 -3.79 -0.48
C ASP A 193 15.23 -2.45 0.27
N LEU A 194 14.10 -1.79 0.55
CA LEU A 194 14.09 -0.59 1.40
C LEU A 194 14.49 -0.91 2.85
N LEU A 195 14.06 -2.06 3.39
CA LEU A 195 14.48 -2.51 4.72
C LEU A 195 16.00 -2.69 4.79
N TYR A 196 16.62 -3.27 3.75
CA TYR A 196 18.08 -3.43 3.70
C TYR A 196 18.86 -2.11 3.58
N CYS A 197 18.20 -1.01 3.25
CA CYS A 197 18.80 0.33 3.30
C CYS A 197 18.78 0.94 4.71
N MET A 198 17.97 0.42 5.61
CA MET A 198 17.76 1.03 6.94
C MET A 198 19.00 1.11 7.82
N PRO A 199 19.94 0.14 7.86
CA PRO A 199 21.14 0.25 8.65
C PRO A 199 21.94 1.52 8.36
N ASP A 200 22.22 1.79 7.09
CA ASP A 200 22.99 2.97 6.66
C ASP A 200 22.23 4.27 6.94
N LEU A 201 20.91 4.25 6.72
CA LEU A 201 20.05 5.40 6.99
C LEU A 201 20.01 5.74 8.49
N LEU A 202 19.83 4.73 9.33
CA LEU A 202 19.77 4.90 10.78
C LEU A 202 21.09 5.37 11.35
N ASP A 203 22.23 4.83 10.88
CA ASP A 203 23.56 5.29 11.26
C ASP A 203 23.77 6.77 10.88
N TYR A 204 23.38 7.16 9.65
CA TYR A 204 23.49 8.55 9.20
C TYR A 204 22.71 9.54 10.09
N TYR A 205 21.52 9.12 10.59
CA TYR A 205 20.72 9.94 11.50
C TYR A 205 21.04 9.73 12.99
N GLY A 206 22.04 8.90 13.31
CA GLY A 206 22.50 8.66 14.69
C GLY A 206 21.57 7.79 15.53
N TYR A 207 20.82 6.89 14.90
CA TYR A 207 19.98 5.91 15.60
C TYR A 207 20.70 4.59 15.77
N GLU A 208 20.41 3.92 16.89
CA GLU A 208 20.75 2.51 17.03
C GLU A 208 19.90 1.67 16.07
N TYR A 209 20.51 0.66 15.49
CA TYR A 209 19.89 -0.24 14.54
C TYR A 209 19.13 -1.38 15.25
N PRO A 210 17.79 -1.36 15.25
CA PRO A 210 17.00 -2.45 15.77
C PRO A 210 16.91 -3.58 14.74
N LYS A 211 17.00 -4.84 15.18
CA LYS A 211 16.79 -6.01 14.31
C LYS A 211 15.34 -6.49 14.27
N ASP A 212 14.51 -5.97 15.17
CA ASP A 212 13.11 -6.32 15.24
C ASP A 212 12.31 -5.58 14.18
N VAL A 213 11.53 -6.31 13.40
CA VAL A 213 10.61 -5.77 12.40
C VAL A 213 9.17 -6.18 12.71
N VAL A 214 8.26 -5.25 12.47
CA VAL A 214 6.82 -5.48 12.40
C VAL A 214 6.42 -5.26 10.95
N ILE A 215 5.63 -6.16 10.41
CA ILE A 215 5.16 -6.08 9.03
C ILE A 215 3.66 -5.86 9.09
N GLU A 216 3.15 -4.86 8.37
CA GLU A 216 1.71 -4.66 8.32
C GLU A 216 1.26 -4.33 6.89
N GLY A 217 -0.02 -4.58 6.62
CA GLY A 217 -0.65 -4.20 5.38
C GLY A 217 -2.14 -4.51 5.36
N TYR A 218 -2.88 -3.67 4.63
CA TYR A 218 -4.30 -3.81 4.43
C TYR A 218 -4.63 -3.96 2.94
N SER A 219 -5.65 -4.75 2.58
CA SER A 219 -6.08 -4.96 1.19
C SER A 219 -4.93 -5.50 0.33
N GLN A 220 -4.56 -4.86 -0.78
CA GLN A 220 -3.35 -5.22 -1.54
C GLN A 220 -2.13 -5.35 -0.61
N GLY A 221 -1.96 -4.39 0.30
CA GLY A 221 -0.86 -4.38 1.25
C GLY A 221 -0.79 -5.61 2.14
N ALA A 222 -1.92 -6.26 2.45
CA ALA A 222 -1.94 -7.49 3.23
C ALA A 222 -1.30 -8.68 2.47
N SER A 223 -1.56 -8.79 1.18
CA SER A 223 -0.90 -9.79 0.33
C SER A 223 0.60 -9.52 0.20
N VAL A 224 0.98 -8.25 0.10
CA VAL A 224 2.40 -7.84 0.07
C VAL A 224 3.06 -8.11 1.42
N ALA A 225 2.41 -7.77 2.54
CA ALA A 225 2.92 -8.00 3.90
C ALA A 225 3.23 -9.49 4.16
N LEU A 226 2.33 -10.38 3.76
CA LEU A 226 2.59 -11.82 3.80
C LEU A 226 3.78 -12.20 2.91
N GLY A 227 3.89 -11.60 1.73
CA GLY A 227 5.02 -11.79 0.82
C GLY A 227 6.35 -11.30 1.40
N VAL A 228 6.36 -10.19 2.12
CA VAL A 228 7.54 -9.66 2.84
C VAL A 228 7.98 -10.64 3.92
N ALA A 229 7.06 -11.11 4.76
CA ALA A 229 7.36 -12.10 5.79
C ALA A 229 7.98 -13.37 5.17
N ARG A 230 7.36 -13.87 4.10
CA ARG A 230 7.85 -15.02 3.35
C ARG A 230 9.25 -14.81 2.80
N LEU A 231 9.55 -13.68 2.16
CA LEU A 231 10.89 -13.41 1.63
C LEU A 231 11.95 -13.34 2.73
N LEU A 232 11.63 -12.74 3.87
CA LEU A 232 12.56 -12.64 5.00
C LEU A 232 12.82 -14.03 5.62
N GLU A 233 11.82 -14.89 5.71
CA GLU A 233 11.96 -16.26 6.21
C GLU A 233 12.71 -17.16 5.21
N GLU A 234 12.35 -17.13 3.91
CA GLU A 234 13.00 -17.94 2.86
C GLU A 234 14.49 -17.63 2.71
N THR A 235 14.87 -16.36 2.93
CA THR A 235 16.28 -15.92 2.82
C THR A 235 17.07 -16.08 4.11
N ASN A 236 16.49 -16.62 5.18
CA ASN A 236 17.08 -16.67 6.52
C ASN A 236 17.70 -15.33 6.92
N SER A 237 16.93 -14.26 6.74
CA SER A 237 17.40 -12.91 6.95
C SER A 237 17.82 -12.66 8.41
N GLU A 238 18.69 -11.67 8.63
CA GLU A 238 19.10 -11.27 9.98
C GLU A 238 18.00 -10.54 10.78
N TRP A 239 16.89 -10.20 10.12
CA TRP A 239 15.78 -9.49 10.70
C TRP A 239 14.86 -10.42 11.50
N ASN A 240 14.49 -10.00 12.69
CA ASN A 240 13.58 -10.73 13.55
C ASN A 240 12.14 -10.23 13.34
N ILE A 241 11.29 -11.05 12.72
CA ILE A 241 9.88 -10.71 12.53
C ILE A 241 9.15 -10.86 13.86
N ARG A 242 8.80 -9.74 14.51
CA ARG A 242 8.03 -9.77 15.75
C ARG A 242 6.60 -10.20 15.53
N LYS A 243 5.93 -9.63 14.55
CA LYS A 243 4.56 -10.00 14.16
C LYS A 243 4.24 -9.46 12.77
N LEU A 244 3.50 -10.24 12.02
CA LEU A 244 2.82 -9.85 10.79
C LEU A 244 1.37 -9.48 11.12
N TYR A 245 0.92 -8.34 10.62
CA TYR A 245 -0.48 -7.92 10.64
C TYR A 245 -0.98 -7.80 9.20
N ALA A 246 -2.05 -8.51 8.86
CA ALA A 246 -2.58 -8.53 7.51
C ALA A 246 -4.12 -8.46 7.52
N GLY A 247 -4.68 -7.42 6.92
CA GLY A 247 -6.12 -7.19 6.90
C GLY A 247 -6.73 -7.31 5.51
N ALA A 248 -7.78 -8.12 5.37
CA ALA A 248 -8.64 -8.23 4.18
C ALA A 248 -7.87 -8.35 2.85
N GLY A 249 -6.86 -9.24 2.81
CA GLY A 249 -5.96 -9.36 1.68
C GLY A 249 -6.48 -10.25 0.54
N PRO A 250 -6.23 -9.87 -0.73
CA PRO A 250 -6.46 -10.73 -1.89
C PRO A 250 -5.31 -11.73 -2.05
N TYR A 251 -5.19 -12.69 -1.11
CA TYR A 251 -4.09 -13.66 -1.08
C TYR A 251 -4.11 -14.63 -2.25
N ASN A 252 -5.25 -14.78 -2.91
CA ASN A 252 -5.40 -15.52 -4.15
C ASN A 252 -6.11 -14.65 -5.20
N PRO A 253 -5.35 -13.96 -6.07
CA PRO A 253 -5.91 -13.09 -7.09
C PRO A 253 -6.88 -13.79 -8.05
N ALA A 254 -6.61 -15.07 -8.38
CA ALA A 254 -7.48 -15.84 -9.25
C ALA A 254 -8.87 -16.03 -8.66
N LEU A 255 -8.95 -16.26 -7.35
CA LEU A 255 -10.21 -16.42 -6.63
C LEU A 255 -10.99 -15.10 -6.59
N SER A 256 -10.32 -13.96 -6.41
CA SER A 256 -10.95 -12.65 -6.47
C SER A 256 -11.49 -12.35 -7.86
N TYR A 257 -10.76 -12.71 -8.92
CA TYR A 257 -11.21 -12.59 -10.30
C TYR A 257 -12.44 -13.47 -10.57
N ASP A 258 -12.41 -14.74 -10.17
CA ASP A 258 -13.55 -15.67 -10.28
C ASP A 258 -14.80 -15.13 -9.59
N TYR A 259 -14.64 -14.54 -8.41
CA TYR A 259 -15.74 -13.93 -7.68
C TYR A 259 -16.38 -12.79 -8.48
N CYS A 260 -15.59 -11.88 -9.02
CA CYS A 260 -16.07 -10.76 -9.83
C CYS A 260 -16.79 -11.25 -11.10
N VAL A 261 -16.24 -12.27 -11.78
CA VAL A 261 -16.86 -12.87 -12.96
C VAL A 261 -18.20 -13.57 -12.62
N ALA A 262 -18.21 -14.37 -11.55
CA ALA A 262 -19.39 -15.16 -11.17
C ALA A 262 -20.58 -14.29 -10.75
N HIS A 263 -20.31 -13.13 -10.15
CA HIS A 263 -21.34 -12.21 -9.68
C HIS A 263 -21.62 -11.06 -10.66
N ASP A 264 -20.85 -10.95 -11.73
CA ASP A 264 -20.87 -9.83 -12.68
C ASP A 264 -20.80 -8.47 -11.97
N VAL A 265 -19.96 -8.37 -10.94
CA VAL A 265 -19.83 -7.17 -10.11
C VAL A 265 -18.36 -6.94 -9.77
N VAL A 266 -17.97 -5.69 -9.80
CA VAL A 266 -16.66 -5.20 -9.33
C VAL A 266 -16.91 -4.03 -8.39
N GLY A 267 -16.51 -4.18 -7.14
CA GLY A 267 -16.68 -3.11 -6.14
C GLY A 267 -15.86 -1.84 -6.46
N ILE A 268 -14.71 -2.01 -7.11
CA ILE A 268 -13.84 -0.95 -7.61
C ILE A 268 -13.50 -1.25 -9.07
N PRO A 269 -14.19 -0.64 -10.04
CA PRO A 269 -13.99 -0.91 -11.48
C PRO A 269 -12.57 -0.75 -11.98
N SER A 270 -11.82 0.24 -11.49
CA SER A 270 -10.41 0.50 -11.85
C SER A 270 -9.45 -0.63 -11.48
N LEU A 271 -9.84 -1.56 -10.60
CA LEU A 271 -9.10 -2.79 -10.31
C LEU A 271 -8.84 -3.64 -11.57
N ILE A 272 -9.84 -3.70 -12.46
CA ILE A 272 -9.80 -4.59 -13.61
C ILE A 272 -8.71 -4.19 -14.61
N PRO A 273 -8.70 -2.96 -15.16
CA PRO A 273 -7.62 -2.57 -16.06
C PRO A 273 -6.26 -2.56 -15.37
N LEU A 274 -6.19 -2.15 -14.11
CA LEU A 274 -4.92 -2.15 -13.36
C LEU A 274 -4.34 -3.56 -13.26
N LEU A 275 -5.17 -4.56 -12.94
CA LEU A 275 -4.77 -5.97 -12.85
C LEU A 275 -4.32 -6.51 -14.22
N ILE A 276 -5.13 -6.32 -15.25
CA ILE A 276 -4.89 -6.93 -16.56
C ILE A 276 -3.67 -6.32 -17.22
N ILE A 277 -3.55 -4.99 -17.21
CA ILE A 277 -2.40 -4.28 -17.78
C ILE A 277 -1.13 -4.64 -17.01
N GLY A 278 -1.20 -4.65 -15.67
CA GLY A 278 -0.06 -5.00 -14.82
C GLY A 278 0.44 -6.42 -15.03
N MET A 279 -0.46 -7.41 -15.10
CA MET A 279 -0.10 -8.80 -15.34
C MET A 279 0.33 -9.05 -16.78
N ASN A 280 -0.29 -8.36 -17.75
CA ASN A 280 0.13 -8.44 -19.15
C ASN A 280 1.60 -8.03 -19.33
N ASP A 281 2.00 -6.93 -18.72
CA ASP A 281 3.37 -6.42 -18.78
C ASP A 281 4.34 -7.32 -17.98
N ALA A 282 3.97 -7.67 -16.74
CA ALA A 282 4.84 -8.43 -15.84
C ALA A 282 5.19 -9.84 -16.35
N TYR A 283 4.34 -10.43 -17.17
CA TYR A 283 4.49 -11.81 -17.67
C TYR A 283 4.60 -11.90 -19.20
N ASP A 284 4.77 -10.78 -19.92
CA ASP A 284 4.86 -10.73 -21.38
C ASP A 284 3.71 -11.50 -22.07
N LEU A 285 2.47 -11.34 -21.58
CA LEU A 285 1.33 -12.12 -22.08
C LEU A 285 0.93 -11.72 -23.50
N ASN A 286 1.36 -10.55 -23.95
CA ASN A 286 1.07 -10.00 -25.28
C ASN A 286 -0.43 -9.89 -25.58
N LEU A 287 -1.23 -9.52 -24.57
CA LEU A 287 -2.66 -9.30 -24.72
C LEU A 287 -2.90 -7.99 -25.49
N ASN A 288 -3.76 -8.07 -26.52
CA ASN A 288 -4.26 -6.86 -27.17
C ASN A 288 -5.47 -6.32 -26.40
N MET A 289 -5.39 -5.09 -25.89
CA MET A 289 -6.48 -4.50 -25.11
C MET A 289 -7.77 -4.32 -25.90
N GLU A 290 -7.70 -4.25 -27.25
CA GLU A 290 -8.88 -4.31 -28.09
C GLU A 290 -9.65 -5.62 -27.97
N ASP A 291 -9.01 -6.72 -27.60
CA ASP A 291 -9.66 -8.01 -27.38
C ASP A 291 -10.16 -8.18 -25.92
N VAL A 292 -9.80 -7.27 -25.04
CA VAL A 292 -10.09 -7.34 -23.59
C VAL A 292 -11.21 -6.39 -23.20
N PHE A 293 -11.05 -5.10 -23.44
CA PHE A 293 -11.90 -4.05 -22.91
C PHE A 293 -13.05 -3.67 -23.83
N LEU A 294 -14.12 -3.15 -23.22
CA LEU A 294 -15.22 -2.48 -23.89
C LEU A 294 -15.11 -0.97 -23.72
N GLU A 295 -15.86 -0.23 -24.55
CA GLU A 295 -15.98 1.23 -24.37
C GLU A 295 -16.79 1.59 -23.11
N PRO A 296 -16.45 2.68 -22.40
CA PRO A 296 -15.45 3.70 -22.76
C PRO A 296 -14.01 3.36 -22.32
N LEU A 297 -13.79 2.27 -21.59
CA LEU A 297 -12.47 1.90 -21.07
C LEU A 297 -11.45 1.67 -22.20
N LEU A 298 -11.83 0.98 -23.27
CA LEU A 298 -10.93 0.67 -24.37
C LEU A 298 -10.26 1.91 -24.98
N SER A 299 -11.01 2.98 -25.23
CA SER A 299 -10.45 4.20 -25.82
C SER A 299 -9.64 5.06 -24.84
N ASN A 300 -9.71 4.79 -23.55
CA ASN A 300 -9.20 5.71 -22.52
C ASN A 300 -8.28 5.06 -21.48
N TYR A 301 -8.03 3.74 -21.52
CA TYR A 301 -7.23 3.07 -20.48
C TYR A 301 -5.80 3.63 -20.38
N GLU A 302 -5.19 4.07 -21.48
CA GLU A 302 -3.85 4.67 -21.46
C GLU A 302 -3.86 5.97 -20.67
N GLU A 303 -4.85 6.83 -20.88
CA GLU A 303 -4.98 8.09 -20.17
C GLU A 303 -5.42 7.88 -18.72
N TRP A 304 -6.44 7.06 -18.47
CA TRP A 304 -7.03 6.93 -17.15
C TRP A 304 -6.19 6.10 -16.19
N VAL A 305 -5.57 5.01 -16.70
CA VAL A 305 -4.84 4.05 -15.87
C VAL A 305 -3.33 4.17 -16.05
N CYS A 306 -2.83 4.10 -17.30
CA CYS A 306 -1.38 4.07 -17.55
C CYS A 306 -0.69 5.40 -17.25
N SER A 307 -1.39 6.53 -17.37
CA SER A 307 -0.83 7.84 -17.04
C SER A 307 -0.55 8.03 -15.55
N LYS A 308 -1.23 7.27 -14.69
CA LYS A 308 -1.16 7.37 -13.21
C LYS A 308 -1.44 8.78 -12.68
N SER A 309 -2.30 9.48 -13.40
CA SER A 309 -2.71 10.87 -13.08
C SER A 309 -4.05 10.92 -12.36
N TYR A 310 -4.87 9.87 -12.50
CA TYR A 310 -6.24 9.82 -11.99
C TYR A 310 -6.33 8.96 -10.73
N PRO A 311 -6.89 9.50 -9.63
CA PRO A 311 -7.24 8.71 -8.46
C PRO A 311 -8.30 7.65 -8.80
N MET A 312 -8.29 6.55 -8.09
CA MET A 312 -9.19 5.41 -8.25
C MET A 312 -10.67 5.81 -8.44
N LYS A 313 -11.19 6.67 -7.56
CA LYS A 313 -12.58 7.12 -7.60
C LYS A 313 -12.93 7.88 -8.89
N GLU A 314 -11.98 8.63 -9.43
CA GLU A 314 -12.19 9.36 -10.68
C GLU A 314 -12.23 8.40 -11.87
N ILE A 315 -11.33 7.42 -11.91
CA ILE A 315 -11.35 6.36 -12.94
C ILE A 315 -12.68 5.61 -12.90
N ASP A 316 -13.13 5.20 -11.70
CA ASP A 316 -14.39 4.47 -11.52
C ASP A 316 -15.60 5.26 -12.03
N GLN A 317 -15.62 6.58 -11.79
CA GLN A 317 -16.66 7.47 -12.30
C GLN A 317 -16.62 7.61 -13.83
N LEU A 318 -15.42 7.69 -14.41
CA LEU A 318 -15.23 7.77 -15.86
C LEU A 318 -15.60 6.47 -16.57
N MET A 319 -15.32 5.32 -15.96
CA MET A 319 -15.74 4.02 -16.47
C MET A 319 -17.26 3.82 -16.46
N GLY A 320 -17.96 4.40 -15.48
CA GLY A 320 -19.42 4.50 -15.44
C GLY A 320 -20.16 3.20 -15.21
N SER A 321 -19.48 2.08 -14.96
CA SER A 321 -20.09 0.78 -14.68
C SER A 321 -19.33 0.03 -13.60
N TYR A 322 -20.09 -0.76 -12.82
CA TYR A 322 -19.59 -1.70 -11.81
C TYR A 322 -19.81 -3.17 -12.23
N ARG A 323 -20.14 -3.40 -13.50
CA ARG A 323 -20.36 -4.74 -14.03
C ARG A 323 -19.20 -5.18 -14.92
N MET A 324 -18.68 -6.37 -14.64
CA MET A 324 -17.63 -6.99 -15.46
C MET A 324 -18.03 -7.09 -16.93
N SER A 325 -19.28 -7.52 -17.19
CA SER A 325 -19.84 -7.69 -18.54
C SER A 325 -19.99 -6.39 -19.33
N GLU A 326 -19.94 -5.23 -18.69
CA GLU A 326 -19.99 -3.91 -19.33
C GLU A 326 -18.58 -3.29 -19.49
N LEU A 327 -17.56 -3.86 -18.84
CA LEU A 327 -16.18 -3.41 -18.90
C LEU A 327 -15.31 -4.29 -19.79
N MET A 328 -15.63 -5.58 -19.89
CA MET A 328 -14.83 -6.59 -20.55
C MET A 328 -15.61 -7.37 -21.60
N LYS A 329 -14.92 -7.80 -22.65
CA LYS A 329 -15.49 -8.67 -23.67
C LYS A 329 -15.81 -10.06 -23.12
N THR A 330 -16.83 -10.70 -23.70
CA THR A 330 -17.39 -11.99 -23.24
C THR A 330 -16.36 -13.11 -22.98
N PRO A 331 -15.30 -13.31 -23.79
CA PRO A 331 -14.31 -14.35 -23.49
C PRO A 331 -13.71 -14.23 -22.08
N TRP A 332 -13.51 -13.01 -21.60
CA TRP A 332 -12.94 -12.72 -20.30
C TRP A 332 -13.87 -13.02 -19.11
N MET A 333 -15.15 -13.26 -19.41
CA MET A 333 -16.15 -13.74 -18.44
C MET A 333 -16.14 -15.28 -18.32
N ASN A 334 -15.19 -15.95 -18.95
CA ASN A 334 -15.10 -17.42 -18.97
C ASN A 334 -13.65 -17.88 -18.82
N ARG A 335 -13.27 -18.34 -17.62
CA ARG A 335 -11.91 -18.82 -17.33
C ARG A 335 -11.48 -20.02 -18.20
N ASP A 336 -12.42 -20.75 -18.78
CA ASP A 336 -12.12 -21.90 -19.65
C ASP A 336 -11.80 -21.49 -21.08
N ASP A 337 -12.03 -20.21 -21.45
CA ASP A 337 -11.56 -19.66 -22.71
C ASP A 337 -10.03 -19.65 -22.74
N SER A 338 -9.45 -20.01 -23.91
CA SER A 338 -8.00 -20.15 -24.08
C SER A 338 -7.25 -18.84 -23.82
N THR A 339 -7.86 -17.70 -24.13
CA THR A 339 -7.28 -16.37 -23.93
C THR A 339 -7.25 -16.00 -22.47
N THR A 340 -8.39 -16.17 -21.78
CA THR A 340 -8.52 -15.88 -20.34
C THR A 340 -7.66 -16.79 -19.49
N ARG A 341 -7.42 -18.03 -19.94
CA ARG A 341 -6.59 -19.01 -19.23
C ARG A 341 -5.14 -18.54 -19.03
N LEU A 342 -4.58 -17.76 -19.96
CA LEU A 342 -3.23 -17.20 -19.78
C LEU A 342 -3.20 -16.26 -18.58
N LEU A 343 -4.13 -15.31 -18.50
CA LEU A 343 -4.25 -14.41 -17.36
C LEU A 343 -4.55 -15.20 -16.08
N TYR A 344 -5.48 -16.15 -16.13
CA TYR A 344 -5.86 -16.93 -14.96
C TYR A 344 -4.68 -17.72 -14.36
N ASN A 345 -3.82 -18.30 -15.20
CA ASN A 345 -2.64 -19.01 -14.75
C ASN A 345 -1.67 -18.08 -14.00
N VAL A 346 -1.40 -16.87 -14.51
CA VAL A 346 -0.52 -15.94 -13.80
C VAL A 346 -1.15 -15.39 -12.51
N LEU A 347 -2.48 -15.28 -12.45
CA LEU A 347 -3.17 -14.95 -11.19
C LEU A 347 -3.02 -16.07 -10.16
N LEU A 348 -3.05 -17.33 -10.57
CA LEU A 348 -2.75 -18.48 -9.70
C LEU A 348 -1.30 -18.48 -9.23
N ASP A 349 -0.34 -18.18 -10.11
CA ASP A 349 1.09 -18.08 -9.76
C ASP A 349 1.36 -16.95 -8.75
N ASN A 350 0.49 -15.96 -8.69
CA ASN A 350 0.53 -14.89 -7.69
C ASN A 350 -0.28 -15.20 -6.42
N SER A 351 -0.69 -16.44 -6.21
CA SER A 351 -1.28 -16.87 -4.93
C SER A 351 -0.21 -16.95 -3.83
N ASN A 352 -0.51 -16.35 -2.69
CA ASN A 352 0.27 -16.48 -1.45
C ASN A 352 -0.23 -17.62 -0.55
N VAL A 353 -1.26 -18.35 -0.98
CA VAL A 353 -1.85 -19.46 -0.22
C VAL A 353 -0.88 -20.65 -0.19
N GLY A 354 -0.81 -21.33 0.95
CA GLY A 354 -0.01 -22.57 1.11
C GLY A 354 1.45 -22.32 1.51
N TYR A 355 1.81 -21.12 1.91
CA TYR A 355 3.10 -20.86 2.54
C TYR A 355 3.04 -21.20 4.04
N ASP A 356 4.03 -21.94 4.53
CA ASP A 356 4.19 -22.30 5.94
C ASP A 356 4.85 -21.17 6.73
N LEU A 357 4.05 -20.17 7.11
CA LEU A 357 4.53 -19.01 7.85
C LEU A 357 4.97 -19.39 9.25
N GLN A 358 6.22 -19.08 9.60
CA GLN A 358 6.82 -19.41 10.88
C GLN A 358 6.66 -18.29 11.93
N SER A 359 6.54 -17.05 11.46
CA SER A 359 6.43 -15.86 12.33
C SER A 359 5.05 -15.71 12.93
N PRO A 360 4.93 -15.07 14.12
CA PRO A 360 3.64 -14.69 14.69
C PRO A 360 2.86 -13.82 13.71
N ALA A 361 1.55 -14.06 13.58
CA ALA A 361 0.71 -13.32 12.66
C ALA A 361 -0.69 -13.07 13.20
N TYR A 362 -1.30 -11.97 12.75
CA TYR A 362 -2.68 -11.61 13.00
C TYR A 362 -3.37 -11.26 11.70
N PHE A 363 -4.39 -12.03 11.35
CA PHE A 363 -5.21 -11.82 10.16
C PHE A 363 -6.61 -11.35 10.56
N ILE A 364 -7.05 -10.22 10.03
CA ILE A 364 -8.39 -9.68 10.24
C ILE A 364 -9.15 -9.59 8.92
N HIS A 365 -10.43 -9.96 8.93
CA HIS A 365 -11.31 -9.80 7.78
C HIS A 365 -12.75 -9.62 8.23
N SER A 366 -13.48 -8.66 7.64
CA SER A 366 -14.89 -8.48 7.93
C SER A 366 -15.75 -9.57 7.27
N LEU A 367 -16.76 -10.01 7.98
CA LEU A 367 -17.81 -10.86 7.42
C LEU A 367 -18.70 -10.10 6.40
N ASP A 368 -18.62 -8.78 6.40
CA ASP A 368 -19.43 -7.88 5.54
C ASP A 368 -18.58 -7.25 4.42
N ASP A 369 -17.34 -7.76 4.17
CA ASP A 369 -16.46 -7.23 3.14
C ASP A 369 -17.04 -7.47 1.74
N GLU A 370 -17.39 -6.39 1.05
CA GLU A 370 -18.01 -6.40 -0.28
C GLU A 370 -16.98 -6.34 -1.43
N LEU A 371 -15.71 -6.12 -1.08
CA LEU A 371 -14.66 -5.85 -2.07
C LEU A 371 -13.70 -7.02 -2.25
N VAL A 372 -13.12 -7.48 -1.15
CA VAL A 372 -12.25 -8.65 -1.13
C VAL A 372 -13.03 -9.81 -0.53
N PRO A 373 -13.36 -10.85 -1.32
CA PRO A 373 -14.12 -11.97 -0.79
C PRO A 373 -13.45 -12.58 0.45
N LEU A 374 -14.19 -12.69 1.55
CA LEU A 374 -13.73 -13.32 2.79
C LEU A 374 -13.05 -14.68 2.54
N TYR A 375 -13.47 -15.36 1.50
CA TYR A 375 -12.92 -16.65 1.10
C TYR A 375 -11.41 -16.60 0.83
N ASN A 376 -10.83 -15.44 0.49
CA ASN A 376 -9.38 -15.28 0.39
C ASN A 376 -8.67 -15.60 1.70
N THR A 377 -9.19 -15.10 2.83
CA THR A 377 -8.58 -15.36 4.14
C THR A 377 -8.96 -16.75 4.66
N LEU A 378 -10.15 -17.26 4.36
CA LEU A 378 -10.52 -18.60 4.75
C LEU A 378 -9.67 -19.67 4.06
N ILE A 379 -9.40 -19.54 2.75
CA ILE A 379 -8.53 -20.50 2.04
C ILE A 379 -7.08 -20.38 2.47
N LEU A 380 -6.63 -19.17 2.83
CA LEU A 380 -5.32 -18.97 3.44
C LEU A 380 -5.22 -19.74 4.76
N MET A 381 -6.21 -19.59 5.65
CA MET A 381 -6.29 -20.26 6.94
C MET A 381 -6.30 -21.79 6.78
N GLU A 382 -7.11 -22.32 5.87
CA GLU A 382 -7.23 -23.75 5.62
C GLU A 382 -5.93 -24.38 5.10
N ASN A 383 -5.09 -23.60 4.43
CA ASN A 383 -3.84 -24.08 3.84
C ASN A 383 -2.58 -23.67 4.62
N MET A 384 -2.74 -22.96 5.73
CA MET A 384 -1.65 -22.74 6.68
C MET A 384 -1.58 -23.91 7.67
N PRO A 385 -0.37 -24.35 8.04
CA PRO A 385 -0.20 -25.32 9.13
C PRO A 385 -0.77 -24.80 10.45
N ASP A 386 -1.17 -25.72 11.31
CA ASP A 386 -1.55 -25.40 12.69
C ASP A 386 -0.38 -24.74 13.42
N ASN A 387 -0.44 -23.42 13.54
CA ASN A 387 0.54 -22.62 14.24
C ASN A 387 -0.18 -21.78 15.30
N SER A 388 0.08 -22.05 16.57
CA SER A 388 -0.56 -21.34 17.70
C SER A 388 -0.17 -19.87 17.80
N GLN A 389 0.77 -19.40 16.99
CA GLN A 389 1.18 -17.99 16.91
C GLN A 389 0.42 -17.21 15.83
N ILE A 390 -0.47 -17.87 15.08
CA ILE A 390 -1.29 -17.26 14.05
C ILE A 390 -2.72 -17.07 14.59
N GLU A 391 -3.16 -15.84 14.61
CA GLU A 391 -4.48 -15.44 15.07
C GLU A 391 -5.33 -14.99 13.89
N TYR A 392 -6.61 -15.39 13.87
CA TYR A 392 -7.60 -14.97 12.87
C TYR A 392 -8.77 -14.29 13.55
N ASP A 393 -9.18 -13.13 13.03
CA ASP A 393 -10.27 -12.34 13.57
C ASP A 393 -11.33 -12.08 12.48
N PHE A 394 -12.47 -12.73 12.62
CA PHE A 394 -13.61 -12.62 11.70
C PHE A 394 -14.82 -12.08 12.44
N GLN A 395 -15.17 -10.84 12.21
CA GLN A 395 -16.30 -10.18 12.83
C GLN A 395 -17.04 -9.29 11.81
N HIS A 396 -18.18 -8.75 12.19
CA HIS A 396 -18.90 -7.72 11.44
C HIS A 396 -18.28 -6.35 11.69
N TYR A 397 -17.18 -6.07 11.01
CA TYR A 397 -16.51 -4.77 11.09
C TYR A 397 -17.10 -3.71 10.15
N GLY A 398 -18.06 -4.11 9.31
CA GLY A 398 -18.63 -3.30 8.24
C GLY A 398 -17.95 -3.54 6.89
N THR A 399 -18.02 -2.55 6.02
CA THR A 399 -17.45 -2.59 4.67
C THR A 399 -15.92 -2.79 4.69
N HIS A 400 -15.36 -3.10 3.53
CA HIS A 400 -13.90 -3.19 3.35
C HIS A 400 -13.17 -1.96 3.91
N MET A 401 -13.67 -0.76 3.63
CA MET A 401 -13.06 0.48 4.10
C MET A 401 -13.23 0.71 5.62
N GLU A 402 -14.38 0.34 6.19
CA GLU A 402 -14.58 0.44 7.65
C GLU A 402 -13.69 -0.53 8.42
N THR A 403 -13.43 -1.70 7.84
CA THR A 403 -12.53 -2.72 8.39
C THR A 403 -11.09 -2.22 8.47
N SER A 404 -10.63 -1.36 7.55
CA SER A 404 -9.29 -0.78 7.61
C SER A 404 -9.03 0.00 8.89
N ILE A 405 -10.06 0.69 9.40
CA ILE A 405 -9.98 1.43 10.69
C ILE A 405 -9.89 0.46 11.87
N ALA A 406 -10.65 -0.65 11.82
CA ALA A 406 -10.57 -1.69 12.83
C ALA A 406 -9.18 -2.36 12.84
N PHE A 407 -8.62 -2.61 11.67
CA PHE A 407 -7.28 -3.14 11.46
C PHE A 407 -6.21 -2.22 12.09
N LEU A 408 -6.14 -0.95 11.69
CA LEU A 408 -5.17 0.01 12.22
C LEU A 408 -5.27 0.13 13.74
N LYS A 409 -6.49 0.09 14.27
CA LYS A 409 -6.72 0.11 15.72
C LYS A 409 -6.19 -1.15 16.40
N ALA A 410 -6.42 -2.34 15.82
CA ALA A 410 -5.93 -3.59 16.37
C ALA A 410 -4.40 -3.61 16.42
N VAL A 411 -3.74 -3.22 15.32
CA VAL A 411 -2.28 -3.08 15.27
C VAL A 411 -1.77 -2.10 16.32
N PHE A 412 -2.37 -0.92 16.40
CA PHE A 412 -1.95 0.11 17.37
C PHE A 412 -2.11 -0.33 18.84
N GLN A 413 -3.10 -1.16 19.15
CA GLN A 413 -3.33 -1.65 20.50
C GLN A 413 -2.38 -2.77 20.90
N ASP A 414 -1.92 -3.57 19.93
CA ASP A 414 -1.03 -4.71 20.18
C ASP A 414 0.46 -4.30 20.24
N LEU A 415 0.86 -3.23 19.55
CA LEU A 415 2.18 -2.59 19.66
C LEU A 415 2.37 -1.86 21.02
#